data_5a34c1f98d744cd459a47e27504f88b9
#
_entry.id   5a34c1f98d744cd459a47e27504f88b9
#
_cell.length_a   1.000
_cell.length_b   1.000
_cell.length_c   1.000
_cell.angle_alpha   90.00
_cell.angle_beta   90.00
_cell.angle_gamma   90.00
#
_symmetry.space_group_name_H-M   'P 1'
#
loop_
_entity.id
_entity.type
_entity.pdbx_description
1 polymer ?
#
loop_
_entity_poly.entity_id
_entity_poly.type
_entity_poly.pdbx_seq_one_letter_code
_entity_poly.pdbx_strand_id
1 'polypeptide(L)'
;MDTVSAKMDLCHPDCPTASKTMGPKAPPSDSAREADSGAMPGVRPECFESHDLDETRAYIGERFGDRSRVPRAAGTFYYRHVVAESDRTAVGRVKTLLPQTMRAAVQEPTLFLPLRAGDNYRIGRRRSNSGPRVAVLLAPGHVYTCHSPANDWVGLVVSGELLSEQIAARRRGRSRPWRPKSVEIPITPSRKAQLFGLQRRMHELSVASVGAANAAAVASAELDAAAWLAGIIVEQSGEAAVSEPTRRRIEQLESWVDAHLDETITLDRLCAVSGTGGRALQKSVMALRGQSPLEWVNARRLAAARARLLKGPGGNAISNIALDCGITHLGRFSAAYRQAYGELPSATLAAARSRTFRR
;
A
#
# COMPACT_ATOMS: atom_id res chain seq x y z
N MET A 1 36.59 6.24 -9.51
CA MET A 1 36.51 7.47 -8.68
C MET A 1 35.37 7.27 -7.68
N ASP A 2 35.71 6.56 -6.59
CA ASP A 2 34.76 6.04 -5.62
C ASP A 2 35.16 6.54 -4.23
N THR A 3 34.74 7.75 -3.89
CA THR A 3 35.07 8.35 -2.58
C THR A 3 33.85 8.71 -1.72
N VAL A 4 32.66 8.18 -2.02
CA VAL A 4 31.43 8.45 -1.24
C VAL A 4 30.98 7.24 -0.40
N SER A 5 31.61 6.06 -0.55
CA SER A 5 31.18 4.83 0.14
C SER A 5 31.80 4.62 1.54
N ALA A 6 32.68 5.45 2.02
CA ALA A 6 33.54 5.13 3.17
C ALA A 6 33.25 5.86 4.48
N LYS A 7 32.16 6.64 4.60
CA LYS A 7 31.85 7.35 5.86
C LYS A 7 30.36 7.45 6.12
N MET A 8 29.70 6.33 6.33
CA MET A 8 28.39 6.28 7.00
C MET A 8 28.28 5.03 7.87
N ASP A 9 29.24 4.81 8.74
CA ASP A 9 29.01 4.04 9.96
C ASP A 9 28.17 4.92 10.88
N LEU A 10 26.84 4.77 10.78
CA LEU A 10 25.87 5.45 11.65
C LEU A 10 25.82 4.78 13.05
N CYS A 11 26.95 4.33 13.56
CA CYS A 11 27.10 4.03 14.98
C CYS A 11 27.88 5.15 15.62
N HIS A 12 27.18 6.01 16.38
CA HIS A 12 27.82 6.71 17.48
C HIS A 12 28.49 5.65 18.42
N PRO A 13 29.69 5.87 18.92
CA PRO A 13 30.33 4.94 19.86
C PRO A 13 29.51 4.69 21.14
N ASP A 14 28.49 5.50 21.38
CA ASP A 14 27.59 5.41 22.54
C ASP A 14 26.24 4.75 22.26
N CYS A 15 26.09 4.00 21.16
CA CYS A 15 24.91 3.15 21.01
C CYS A 15 24.94 2.09 22.13
N PRO A 16 23.96 2.07 23.07
CA PRO A 16 24.00 1.10 24.16
C PRO A 16 23.94 -0.29 23.53
N THR A 17 25.07 -1.00 23.58
CA THR A 17 25.06 -2.43 23.30
C THR A 17 24.07 -3.04 24.29
N ALA A 18 23.05 -3.71 23.78
CA ALA A 18 22.13 -4.45 24.63
C ALA A 18 22.92 -5.43 25.48
N SER A 19 23.12 -5.04 26.74
CA SER A 19 23.79 -5.86 27.75
C SER A 19 22.97 -7.13 27.92
N LYS A 20 23.62 -8.27 27.86
CA LYS A 20 23.13 -9.59 28.21
C LYS A 20 22.16 -9.51 29.39
N THR A 21 21.00 -10.19 29.22
CA THR A 21 19.99 -10.49 30.24
C THR A 21 18.76 -9.56 30.25
N MET A 22 17.89 -9.78 29.31
CA MET A 22 16.45 -9.64 29.58
C MET A 22 15.75 -10.96 29.22
N GLY A 23 15.14 -11.58 30.25
CA GLY A 23 14.32 -12.76 30.10
C GLY A 23 13.11 -12.48 29.19
N PRO A 24 12.41 -13.53 28.72
CA PRO A 24 11.37 -13.39 27.70
C PRO A 24 10.25 -12.48 28.20
N LYS A 25 10.06 -11.35 27.53
CA LYS A 25 8.87 -10.54 27.66
C LYS A 25 7.80 -11.17 26.77
N ALA A 26 6.74 -11.65 27.38
CA ALA A 26 5.56 -12.13 26.68
C ALA A 26 5.02 -11.04 25.71
N PRO A 27 4.44 -11.44 24.57
CA PRO A 27 3.81 -10.47 23.69
C PRO A 27 2.75 -9.72 24.47
N PRO A 28 2.60 -8.39 24.29
CA PRO A 28 1.58 -7.64 24.98
C PRO A 28 0.21 -8.22 24.59
N SER A 29 -0.56 -8.67 25.58
CA SER A 29 -1.96 -9.03 25.43
C SER A 29 -2.74 -7.80 24.98
N ASP A 30 -3.85 -7.97 24.25
CA ASP A 30 -4.70 -6.86 23.79
C ASP A 30 -5.10 -5.90 24.91
N SER A 31 -5.15 -6.36 26.17
CA SER A 31 -5.39 -5.53 27.35
C SER A 31 -4.21 -4.58 27.71
N ALA A 32 -2.99 -4.82 27.23
CA ALA A 32 -1.85 -3.93 27.47
C ALA A 32 -1.81 -2.74 26.47
N ARG A 33 -2.57 -2.79 25.39
CA ARG A 33 -2.70 -1.67 24.43
C ARG A 33 -3.62 -0.56 24.93
N GLU A 34 -4.55 -0.86 25.84
CA GLU A 34 -5.47 0.14 26.41
C GLU A 34 -4.87 0.90 27.62
N ALA A 35 -3.79 0.42 28.23
CA ALA A 35 -3.21 1.02 29.43
C ALA A 35 -2.14 2.09 29.20
N ASP A 36 -1.65 2.29 27.94
CA ASP A 36 -0.56 3.23 27.65
C ASP A 36 -1.04 4.49 26.88
N SER A 37 -2.28 4.93 27.12
CA SER A 37 -2.85 6.12 26.45
C SER A 37 -2.27 7.47 26.92
N GLY A 38 -1.24 7.45 27.76
CA GLY A 38 -0.59 8.67 28.31
C GLY A 38 0.88 8.83 27.92
N ALA A 39 1.51 7.88 27.27
CA ALA A 39 2.89 8.03 26.84
C ALA A 39 3.00 8.96 25.64
N MET A 40 3.86 9.97 25.73
CA MET A 40 4.15 10.89 24.60
C MET A 40 4.74 10.09 23.43
N PRO A 41 4.25 10.30 22.19
CA PRO A 41 4.79 9.61 21.03
C PRO A 41 6.29 9.92 20.89
N GLY A 42 7.07 8.87 20.76
CA GLY A 42 8.53 8.95 20.65
C GLY A 42 9.06 7.94 19.63
N VAL A 43 10.31 8.11 19.23
CA VAL A 43 11.03 7.13 18.40
C VAL A 43 11.92 6.30 19.32
N ARG A 44 11.79 4.99 19.21
CA ARG A 44 12.60 4.03 19.97
C ARG A 44 13.75 3.53 19.10
N PRO A 45 15.01 3.72 19.53
CA PRO A 45 16.15 3.12 18.84
C PRO A 45 16.29 1.67 19.28
N GLU A 46 16.63 0.80 18.36
CA GLU A 46 16.99 -0.58 18.65
C GLU A 46 18.18 -0.99 17.80
N CYS A 47 19.13 -1.66 18.42
CA CYS A 47 20.28 -2.24 17.76
C CYS A 47 20.46 -3.68 18.26
N PHE A 48 20.47 -4.62 17.32
CA PHE A 48 20.76 -6.02 17.58
C PHE A 48 21.91 -6.48 16.69
N GLU A 49 22.89 -7.17 17.25
CA GLU A 49 24.01 -7.72 16.53
C GLU A 49 24.35 -9.09 17.07
N SER A 50 24.52 -10.09 16.21
CA SER A 50 24.83 -11.46 16.62
C SER A 50 25.62 -12.22 15.56
N HIS A 51 26.44 -13.13 16.02
CA HIS A 51 27.13 -14.16 15.25
C HIS A 51 26.47 -15.53 15.41
N ASP A 52 25.41 -15.64 16.22
CA ASP A 52 24.65 -16.85 16.47
C ASP A 52 23.34 -16.84 15.71
N LEU A 53 23.06 -17.94 14.97
CA LEU A 53 21.87 -18.07 14.16
C LEU A 53 20.61 -18.26 15.01
N ASP A 54 20.70 -19.00 16.12
CA ASP A 54 19.53 -19.31 16.93
C ASP A 54 19.16 -18.13 17.82
N GLU A 55 20.15 -17.37 18.33
CA GLU A 55 19.92 -16.07 18.96
C GLU A 55 19.24 -15.08 17.98
N THR A 56 19.71 -15.04 16.74
CA THR A 56 19.10 -14.20 15.70
C THR A 56 17.67 -14.63 15.36
N ARG A 57 17.39 -15.93 15.33
CA ARG A 57 16.03 -16.45 15.09
C ARG A 57 15.08 -16.10 16.24
N ALA A 58 15.55 -16.24 17.49
CA ALA A 58 14.77 -15.84 18.66
C ALA A 58 14.40 -14.35 18.59
N TYR A 59 15.40 -13.48 18.41
CA TYR A 59 15.19 -12.03 18.25
C TYR A 59 14.18 -11.68 17.14
N ILE A 60 14.34 -12.29 15.96
CA ILE A 60 13.45 -12.03 14.82
C ILE A 60 12.05 -12.57 15.10
N GLY A 61 11.92 -13.74 15.76
CA GLY A 61 10.66 -14.37 16.12
C GLY A 61 9.86 -13.51 17.10
N GLU A 62 10.49 -13.01 18.14
CA GLU A 62 9.86 -12.12 19.12
C GLU A 62 9.37 -10.82 18.49
N ARG A 63 10.19 -10.21 17.63
CA ARG A 63 9.91 -8.89 17.10
C ARG A 63 8.95 -8.90 15.90
N PHE A 64 9.07 -9.87 15.02
CA PHE A 64 8.39 -9.87 13.73
C PHE A 64 7.48 -11.07 13.50
N GLY A 65 7.28 -11.89 14.51
CA GLY A 65 6.52 -13.12 14.43
C GLY A 65 7.24 -14.23 13.67
N ASP A 66 6.50 -15.27 13.30
CA ASP A 66 7.03 -16.48 12.67
C ASP A 66 7.77 -16.17 11.37
N ARG A 67 9.08 -16.17 11.44
CA ARG A 67 9.99 -15.94 10.32
C ARG A 67 11.09 -17.00 10.31
N SER A 68 11.12 -17.82 9.29
CA SER A 68 12.24 -18.74 9.11
C SER A 68 13.39 -18.08 8.36
N ARG A 69 14.60 -18.34 8.84
CA ARG A 69 15.83 -17.89 8.20
C ARG A 69 16.83 -19.04 8.15
N VAL A 70 17.31 -19.36 6.96
CA VAL A 70 18.24 -20.47 6.72
C VAL A 70 19.42 -19.97 5.91
N PRO A 71 20.66 -20.01 6.47
CA PRO A 71 21.88 -19.77 5.71
C PRO A 71 22.00 -20.78 4.56
N ARG A 72 22.53 -20.34 3.42
CA ARG A 72 22.71 -21.15 2.21
C ARG A 72 24.17 -21.47 1.91
N ALA A 73 25.10 -21.06 2.75
CA ALA A 73 26.52 -21.35 2.64
C ALA A 73 27.11 -21.59 4.01
N ALA A 74 28.18 -22.36 4.07
CA ALA A 74 29.04 -22.45 5.24
C ALA A 74 29.84 -21.15 5.37
N GLY A 75 30.16 -20.76 6.60
CA GLY A 75 30.94 -19.57 6.90
C GLY A 75 30.53 -18.92 8.22
N THR A 76 31.20 -17.85 8.56
CA THR A 76 30.87 -17.09 9.78
C THR A 76 29.52 -16.40 9.61
N PHE A 77 28.56 -16.79 10.42
CA PHE A 77 27.26 -16.14 10.47
C PHE A 77 27.44 -14.74 11.08
N TYR A 78 26.72 -13.76 10.52
CA TYR A 78 26.64 -12.40 11.05
C TYR A 78 25.32 -11.78 10.65
N TYR A 79 24.67 -11.20 11.63
CA TYR A 79 23.44 -10.43 11.46
C TYR A 79 23.51 -9.17 12.31
N ARG A 80 23.20 -8.04 11.70
CA ARG A 80 23.03 -6.77 12.41
C ARG A 80 21.76 -6.08 11.94
N HIS A 81 20.97 -5.63 12.91
CA HIS A 81 19.77 -4.86 12.69
C HIS A 81 19.82 -3.58 13.51
N VAL A 82 19.69 -2.44 12.86
CA VAL A 82 19.57 -1.12 13.49
C VAL A 82 18.28 -0.50 12.99
N VAL A 83 17.39 -0.13 13.90
CA VAL A 83 16.09 0.43 13.55
C VAL A 83 15.73 1.59 14.47
N ALA A 84 15.06 2.58 13.92
CA ALA A 84 14.36 3.64 14.63
C ALA A 84 12.87 3.46 14.37
N GLU A 85 12.09 3.23 15.41
CA GLU A 85 10.68 2.87 15.34
C GLU A 85 9.82 3.83 16.15
N SER A 86 8.77 4.32 15.55
CA SER A 86 7.65 5.03 16.17
C SER A 86 6.38 4.16 16.11
N ASP A 87 5.26 4.66 16.58
CA ASP A 87 4.01 3.89 16.60
C ASP A 87 3.48 3.57 15.18
N ARG A 88 3.78 4.40 14.17
CA ARG A 88 3.25 4.25 12.82
C ARG A 88 4.29 4.06 11.73
N THR A 89 5.57 4.14 12.08
CA THR A 89 6.66 4.03 11.08
C THR A 89 7.89 3.43 11.70
N ALA A 90 8.56 2.55 10.97
CA ALA A 90 9.90 2.08 11.33
C ALA A 90 10.83 2.18 10.12
N VAL A 91 12.04 2.66 10.33
CA VAL A 91 13.08 2.67 9.32
C VAL A 91 14.36 2.11 9.89
N GLY A 92 14.96 1.18 9.19
CA GLY A 92 16.13 0.49 9.70
C GLY A 92 17.05 -0.04 8.61
N ARG A 93 18.15 -0.60 9.06
CA ARG A 93 19.16 -1.24 8.24
C ARG A 93 19.44 -2.64 8.75
N VAL A 94 19.49 -3.59 7.84
CA VAL A 94 19.83 -4.98 8.14
C VAL A 94 21.07 -5.36 7.32
N LYS A 95 22.06 -5.97 7.96
CA LYS A 95 23.28 -6.46 7.31
C LYS A 95 23.48 -7.94 7.61
N THR A 96 23.84 -8.70 6.60
CA THR A 96 24.20 -10.11 6.72
C THR A 96 25.42 -10.42 5.88
N LEU A 97 26.26 -11.38 6.34
CA LEU A 97 27.47 -11.80 5.63
C LEU A 97 27.31 -13.13 4.88
N LEU A 98 26.25 -13.90 5.13
CA LEU A 98 25.99 -15.15 4.43
C LEU A 98 24.75 -15.04 3.52
N PRO A 99 24.78 -15.72 2.36
CA PRO A 99 23.57 -15.95 1.59
C PRO A 99 22.53 -16.70 2.41
N GLN A 100 21.26 -16.32 2.27
CA GLN A 100 20.19 -16.89 3.10
C GLN A 100 18.88 -17.01 2.33
N THR A 101 18.05 -17.92 2.81
CA THR A 101 16.63 -17.99 2.44
C THR A 101 15.81 -17.55 3.63
N MET A 102 14.90 -16.61 3.40
CA MET A 102 13.96 -16.12 4.40
C MET A 102 12.54 -16.44 3.96
N ARG A 103 11.70 -16.89 4.89
CA ARG A 103 10.25 -16.98 4.70
C ARG A 103 9.57 -16.23 5.81
N ALA A 104 8.70 -15.29 5.45
CA ALA A 104 8.01 -14.44 6.41
C ALA A 104 6.72 -13.88 5.82
N ALA A 105 5.89 -13.28 6.67
CA ALA A 105 4.83 -12.36 6.30
C ALA A 105 5.10 -11.00 6.93
N VAL A 106 4.65 -9.93 6.28
CA VAL A 106 4.67 -8.59 6.86
C VAL A 106 3.28 -8.25 7.40
N GLN A 107 3.21 -7.54 8.50
CA GLN A 107 1.95 -7.09 9.10
C GLN A 107 1.53 -5.73 8.53
N GLU A 108 2.51 -4.90 8.18
CA GLU A 108 2.33 -3.58 7.60
C GLU A 108 3.04 -3.47 6.25
N PRO A 109 2.63 -2.52 5.38
CA PRO A 109 3.35 -2.25 4.15
C PRO A 109 4.83 -2.01 4.41
N THR A 110 5.67 -2.89 3.85
CA THR A 110 7.12 -2.88 4.12
C THR A 110 7.89 -2.80 2.81
N LEU A 111 8.72 -1.79 2.68
CA LEU A 111 9.64 -1.62 1.57
C LEU A 111 11.03 -2.12 1.96
N PHE A 112 11.63 -2.97 1.11
CA PHE A 112 13.02 -3.39 1.23
C PHE A 112 13.83 -2.95 0.02
N LEU A 113 14.91 -2.24 0.28
CA LEU A 113 15.90 -1.82 -0.72
C LEU A 113 17.25 -2.47 -0.40
N PRO A 114 17.70 -3.48 -1.16
CA PRO A 114 19.05 -3.99 -1.04
C PRO A 114 20.06 -2.97 -1.56
N LEU A 115 21.21 -2.88 -0.90
CA LEU A 115 22.21 -1.86 -1.21
C LEU A 115 23.39 -2.39 -2.04
N ARG A 116 23.63 -3.70 -2.01
CA ARG A 116 24.80 -4.34 -2.65
C ARG A 116 24.42 -5.26 -3.79
N ALA A 117 23.54 -6.22 -3.55
CA ALA A 117 23.17 -7.26 -4.50
C ALA A 117 21.66 -7.42 -4.59
N GLY A 118 21.19 -8.10 -5.63
CA GLY A 118 19.77 -8.33 -5.83
C GLY A 118 19.25 -9.51 -5.00
N ASP A 119 18.01 -9.40 -4.55
CA ASP A 119 17.27 -10.47 -3.89
C ASP A 119 16.18 -11.00 -4.83
N ASN A 120 15.87 -12.29 -4.68
CA ASN A 120 14.80 -12.95 -5.42
C ASN A 120 13.65 -13.29 -4.48
N TYR A 121 12.49 -12.69 -4.74
CA TYR A 121 11.27 -12.91 -3.97
C TYR A 121 10.30 -13.83 -4.70
N ARG A 122 9.62 -14.68 -3.92
CA ARG A 122 8.44 -15.42 -4.35
C ARG A 122 7.28 -15.06 -3.40
N ILE A 123 6.22 -14.46 -3.95
CA ILE A 123 5.04 -14.00 -3.23
C ILE A 123 3.83 -14.72 -3.85
N GLY A 124 3.38 -15.81 -3.22
CA GLY A 124 2.44 -16.73 -3.84
C GLY A 124 2.99 -17.32 -5.15
N ARG A 125 2.29 -17.09 -6.27
CA ARG A 125 2.73 -17.50 -7.62
C ARG A 125 3.62 -16.50 -8.33
N ARG A 126 3.74 -15.29 -7.81
CA ARG A 126 4.51 -14.20 -8.43
C ARG A 126 5.98 -14.28 -8.01
N ARG A 127 6.86 -14.03 -8.98
CA ARG A 127 8.28 -13.77 -8.73
C ARG A 127 8.54 -12.27 -8.83
N SER A 128 9.39 -11.75 -7.97
CA SER A 128 9.83 -10.35 -7.94
C SER A 128 11.33 -10.32 -7.65
N ASN A 129 12.02 -9.39 -8.26
CA ASN A 129 13.46 -9.19 -8.05
C ASN A 129 13.70 -7.78 -7.52
N SER A 130 14.62 -7.68 -6.58
CA SER A 130 15.10 -6.38 -6.09
C SER A 130 16.59 -6.21 -6.36
N GLY A 131 17.08 -5.00 -6.13
CA GLY A 131 18.49 -4.68 -6.30
C GLY A 131 18.77 -3.24 -5.85
N PRO A 132 20.02 -2.75 -5.97
CA PRO A 132 20.39 -1.41 -5.51
C PRO A 132 19.62 -0.24 -6.14
N ARG A 133 18.87 -0.53 -7.23
CA ARG A 133 18.01 0.42 -7.94
C ARG A 133 16.54 0.01 -8.00
N VAL A 134 16.19 -1.12 -7.38
CA VAL A 134 14.82 -1.64 -7.36
C VAL A 134 14.50 -2.15 -5.97
N ALA A 135 13.63 -1.48 -5.26
CA ALA A 135 13.07 -1.98 -4.00
C ALA A 135 11.89 -2.90 -4.25
N VAL A 136 11.55 -3.73 -3.28
CA VAL A 136 10.30 -4.47 -3.26
C VAL A 136 9.43 -3.93 -2.12
N LEU A 137 8.23 -3.49 -2.45
CA LEU A 137 7.18 -3.21 -1.47
C LEU A 137 6.40 -4.49 -1.25
N LEU A 138 6.36 -4.96 -0.02
CA LEU A 138 5.58 -6.12 0.41
C LEU A 138 4.27 -5.67 1.03
N ALA A 139 3.17 -6.24 0.57
CA ALA A 139 1.84 -6.01 1.12
C ALA A 139 1.59 -6.91 2.34
N PRO A 140 0.84 -6.44 3.36
CA PRO A 140 0.47 -7.24 4.50
C PRO A 140 -0.37 -8.47 4.12
N GLY A 141 -0.34 -9.49 4.97
CA GLY A 141 -1.16 -10.69 4.83
C GLY A 141 -0.66 -11.74 3.82
N HIS A 142 0.46 -11.50 3.13
CA HIS A 142 1.02 -12.46 2.18
C HIS A 142 2.34 -13.04 2.69
N VAL A 143 2.45 -14.35 2.68
CA VAL A 143 3.73 -15.03 2.93
C VAL A 143 4.63 -14.88 1.71
N TYR A 144 5.85 -14.46 1.93
CA TYR A 144 6.89 -14.40 0.90
C TYR A 144 8.07 -15.33 1.24
N THR A 145 8.76 -15.76 0.22
CA THR A 145 10.09 -16.39 0.34
C THR A 145 11.09 -15.50 -0.39
N CYS A 146 12.19 -15.15 0.28
CA CYS A 146 13.26 -14.35 -0.28
C CYS A 146 14.55 -15.16 -0.28
N HIS A 147 15.20 -15.25 -1.43
CA HIS A 147 16.57 -15.75 -1.57
C HIS A 147 17.49 -14.56 -1.75
N SER A 148 18.32 -14.33 -0.76
CA SER A 148 19.25 -13.20 -0.73
C SER A 148 20.69 -13.67 -0.67
N PRO A 149 21.61 -13.06 -1.43
CA PRO A 149 23.04 -13.18 -1.18
C PRO A 149 23.41 -12.51 0.15
N ALA A 150 24.69 -12.53 0.51
CA ALA A 150 25.19 -11.65 1.56
C ALA A 150 24.88 -10.19 1.21
N ASN A 151 24.16 -9.48 2.05
CA ASN A 151 23.60 -8.19 1.66
C ASN A 151 23.49 -7.21 2.83
N ASP A 152 23.11 -6.01 2.46
CA ASP A 152 22.82 -4.87 3.31
C ASP A 152 21.53 -4.24 2.79
N TRP A 153 20.52 -4.08 3.62
CA TRP A 153 19.20 -3.56 3.22
C TRP A 153 18.83 -2.33 4.04
N VAL A 154 18.12 -1.42 3.40
CA VAL A 154 17.28 -0.44 4.11
C VAL A 154 15.84 -0.92 4.04
N GLY A 155 15.21 -1.00 5.21
CA GLY A 155 13.78 -1.29 5.37
C GLY A 155 13.02 -0.04 5.80
N LEU A 156 11.84 0.16 5.23
CA LEU A 156 10.87 1.17 5.65
C LEU A 156 9.53 0.49 5.86
N VAL A 157 8.99 0.59 7.05
CA VAL A 157 7.63 0.16 7.42
C VAL A 157 6.79 1.41 7.61
N VAL A 158 5.59 1.42 7.06
CA VAL A 158 4.60 2.50 7.28
C VAL A 158 3.28 1.84 7.58
N SER A 159 2.55 2.29 8.61
CA SER A 159 1.23 1.74 8.92
C SER A 159 0.29 1.86 7.72
N GLY A 160 -0.50 0.82 7.47
CA GLY A 160 -1.41 0.75 6.33
C GLY A 160 -2.45 1.85 6.35
N GLU A 161 -2.89 2.27 7.55
CA GLU A 161 -3.81 3.38 7.75
C GLU A 161 -3.20 4.70 7.27
N LEU A 162 -2.03 5.10 7.82
CA LEU A 162 -1.34 6.32 7.46
C LEU A 162 -0.98 6.38 5.97
N LEU A 163 -0.54 5.25 5.42
CA LEU A 163 -0.22 5.15 3.99
C LEU A 163 -1.47 5.31 3.12
N SER A 164 -2.60 4.71 3.53
CA SER A 164 -3.87 4.83 2.82
C SER A 164 -4.40 6.26 2.82
N GLU A 165 -4.30 6.97 3.93
CA GLU A 165 -4.64 8.40 4.04
C GLU A 165 -3.81 9.26 3.09
N GLN A 166 -2.49 9.05 3.08
CA GLN A 166 -1.58 9.79 2.20
C GLN A 166 -1.81 9.50 0.71
N ILE A 167 -2.18 8.26 0.38
CA ILE A 167 -2.55 7.89 -0.99
C ILE A 167 -3.90 8.54 -1.37
N ALA A 168 -4.90 8.51 -0.49
CA ALA A 168 -6.21 9.11 -0.72
C ALA A 168 -6.11 10.63 -0.92
N ALA A 169 -5.31 11.32 -0.10
CA ALA A 169 -5.05 12.75 -0.22
C ALA A 169 -4.44 13.10 -1.60
N ARG A 170 -3.47 12.30 -2.09
CA ARG A 170 -2.87 12.50 -3.41
C ARG A 170 -3.82 12.22 -4.57
N ARG A 171 -4.75 11.30 -4.36
CA ARG A 171 -5.82 10.95 -5.32
C ARG A 171 -6.99 11.92 -5.27
N ARG A 172 -6.94 12.97 -4.43
CA ARG A 172 -8.00 13.96 -4.22
C ARG A 172 -9.34 13.35 -3.83
N GLY A 173 -9.32 12.27 -3.06
CA GLY A 173 -10.53 11.60 -2.54
C GLY A 173 -11.40 10.90 -3.59
N ARG A 174 -10.97 10.80 -4.85
CA ARG A 174 -11.80 10.33 -5.97
C ARG A 174 -11.61 8.88 -6.37
N SER A 175 -10.79 8.13 -5.67
CA SER A 175 -10.49 6.77 -6.08
C SER A 175 -10.93 5.72 -5.06
N ARG A 176 -11.06 4.52 -5.60
CA ARG A 176 -11.28 3.29 -4.84
C ARG A 176 -10.28 3.21 -3.68
N PRO A 177 -10.66 2.69 -2.49
CA PRO A 177 -9.72 2.48 -1.41
C PRO A 177 -8.46 1.77 -1.91
N TRP A 178 -7.31 2.27 -1.50
CA TRP A 178 -6.06 1.62 -1.86
C TRP A 178 -6.02 0.21 -1.28
N ARG A 179 -5.72 -0.76 -2.12
CA ARG A 179 -5.50 -2.14 -1.70
C ARG A 179 -4.02 -2.43 -1.81
N PRO A 180 -3.36 -2.78 -0.72
CA PRO A 180 -1.95 -3.14 -0.73
C PRO A 180 -1.66 -4.25 -1.74
N LYS A 181 -0.63 -4.05 -2.55
CA LYS A 181 -0.11 -5.08 -3.47
C LYS A 181 1.40 -5.06 -3.38
N SER A 182 1.99 -6.26 -3.36
CA SER A 182 3.44 -6.37 -3.45
C SER A 182 3.89 -6.03 -4.87
N VAL A 183 4.81 -5.07 -4.98
CA VAL A 183 5.29 -4.53 -6.26
C VAL A 183 6.78 -4.19 -6.20
N GLU A 184 7.43 -4.23 -7.36
CA GLU A 184 8.78 -3.70 -7.55
C GLU A 184 8.70 -2.18 -7.72
N ILE A 185 9.59 -1.46 -7.04
CA ILE A 185 9.66 0.00 -7.04
C ILE A 185 11.01 0.44 -7.57
N PRO A 186 11.09 1.07 -8.75
CA PRO A 186 12.31 1.69 -9.23
C PRO A 186 12.77 2.81 -8.29
N ILE A 187 14.03 2.73 -7.86
CA ILE A 187 14.63 3.69 -6.94
C ILE A 187 15.65 4.54 -7.69
N THR A 188 15.29 5.78 -7.97
CA THR A 188 16.21 6.77 -8.51
C THR A 188 17.23 7.22 -7.46
N PRO A 189 18.39 7.80 -7.87
CA PRO A 189 19.34 8.37 -6.91
C PRO A 189 18.69 9.36 -5.93
N SER A 190 17.76 10.21 -6.42
CA SER A 190 17.02 11.17 -5.58
C SER A 190 16.13 10.46 -4.56
N ARG A 191 15.36 9.45 -4.96
CA ARG A 191 14.54 8.65 -4.04
C ARG A 191 15.38 7.93 -2.99
N LYS A 192 16.54 7.41 -3.40
CA LYS A 192 17.48 6.78 -2.47
C LYS A 192 18.01 7.78 -1.44
N ALA A 193 18.40 8.98 -1.87
CA ALA A 193 18.85 10.04 -0.98
C ALA A 193 17.74 10.46 0.02
N GLN A 194 16.48 10.57 -0.44
CA GLN A 194 15.34 10.86 0.41
C GLN A 194 15.11 9.76 1.46
N LEU A 195 15.16 8.48 1.07
CA LEU A 195 15.02 7.34 2.01
C LEU A 195 16.12 7.37 3.09
N PHE A 196 17.36 7.64 2.73
CA PHE A 196 18.44 7.81 3.70
C PHE A 196 18.27 9.06 4.58
N GLY A 197 17.71 10.14 4.04
CA GLY A 197 17.33 11.32 4.82
C GLY A 197 16.27 11.01 5.88
N LEU A 198 15.24 10.24 5.52
CA LEU A 198 14.23 9.76 6.46
C LEU A 198 14.85 8.86 7.55
N GLN A 199 15.72 7.93 7.16
CA GLN A 199 16.42 7.05 8.11
C GLN A 199 17.24 7.86 9.10
N ARG A 200 18.05 8.82 8.64
CA ARG A 200 18.85 9.70 9.50
C ARG A 200 17.97 10.49 10.45
N ARG A 201 16.91 11.13 9.95
CA ARG A 201 15.99 11.92 10.78
C ARG A 201 15.30 11.10 11.86
N MET A 202 14.82 9.90 11.54
CA MET A 202 14.23 8.99 12.53
C MET A 202 15.24 8.57 13.60
N HIS A 203 16.48 8.33 13.19
CA HIS A 203 17.55 8.00 14.14
C HIS A 203 17.89 9.19 15.05
N GLU A 204 18.00 10.41 14.51
CA GLU A 204 18.21 11.64 15.30
C GLU A 204 17.08 11.84 16.33
N LEU A 205 15.83 11.59 15.93
CA LEU A 205 14.67 11.68 16.84
C LEU A 205 14.68 10.59 17.91
N SER A 206 15.26 9.42 17.62
CA SER A 206 15.32 8.30 18.58
C SER A 206 16.30 8.55 19.73
N VAL A 207 17.28 9.42 19.54
CA VAL A 207 18.26 9.81 20.57
C VAL A 207 17.95 11.17 21.21
N ALA A 208 16.93 11.89 20.71
CA ALA A 208 16.51 13.17 21.25
C ALA A 208 15.70 12.98 22.55
N SER A 209 15.73 14.00 23.39
CA SER A 209 14.95 14.00 24.63
C SER A 209 13.45 13.94 24.38
N VAL A 210 12.74 13.15 25.19
CA VAL A 210 11.28 13.02 25.11
C VAL A 210 10.61 14.33 25.55
N GLY A 211 9.64 14.82 24.76
CA GLY A 211 8.87 16.02 25.06
C GLY A 211 7.93 16.40 23.93
N ALA A 212 7.06 17.39 24.16
CA ALA A 212 6.04 17.81 23.17
C ALA A 212 6.65 18.23 21.82
N ALA A 213 7.79 18.92 21.82
CA ALA A 213 8.49 19.29 20.59
C ALA A 213 9.00 18.06 19.82
N ASN A 214 9.49 17.05 20.53
CA ASN A 214 9.90 15.80 19.92
C ASN A 214 8.72 15.03 19.35
N ALA A 215 7.58 14.95 20.05
CA ALA A 215 6.37 14.32 19.57
C ALA A 215 5.86 14.93 18.25
N ALA A 216 5.86 16.25 18.13
CA ALA A 216 5.50 16.95 16.90
C ALA A 216 6.49 16.65 15.75
N ALA A 217 7.79 16.57 16.06
CA ALA A 217 8.83 16.23 15.08
C ALA A 217 8.72 14.76 14.61
N VAL A 218 8.36 13.84 15.52
CA VAL A 218 8.07 12.44 15.21
C VAL A 218 6.88 12.33 14.28
N ALA A 219 5.74 12.95 14.62
CA ALA A 219 4.55 12.96 13.77
C ALA A 219 4.83 13.53 12.37
N SER A 220 5.65 14.58 12.28
CA SER A 220 6.08 15.12 10.99
C SER A 220 6.94 14.12 10.20
N ALA A 221 7.87 13.41 10.85
CA ALA A 221 8.72 12.42 10.19
C ALA A 221 7.91 11.20 9.69
N GLU A 222 6.91 10.75 10.44
CA GLU A 222 5.96 9.70 10.03
C GLU A 222 5.18 10.12 8.78
N LEU A 223 4.65 11.34 8.78
CA LEU A 223 3.94 11.90 7.62
C LEU A 223 4.85 12.01 6.40
N ASP A 224 6.10 12.46 6.56
CA ASP A 224 7.08 12.55 5.48
C ASP A 224 7.39 11.17 4.88
N ALA A 225 7.57 10.15 5.73
CA ALA A 225 7.81 8.78 5.28
C ALA A 225 6.62 8.19 4.51
N ALA A 226 5.41 8.35 5.05
CA ALA A 226 4.19 7.91 4.39
C ALA A 226 3.92 8.69 3.10
N ALA A 227 4.14 10.00 3.12
CA ALA A 227 4.02 10.86 1.97
C ALA A 227 5.00 10.49 0.85
N TRP A 228 6.23 10.17 1.19
CA TRP A 228 7.25 9.73 0.24
C TRP A 228 6.83 8.42 -0.43
N LEU A 229 6.44 7.41 0.35
CA LEU A 229 6.03 6.10 -0.18
C LEU A 229 4.73 6.20 -0.99
N ALA A 230 3.73 6.96 -0.51
CA ALA A 230 2.48 7.20 -1.22
C ALA A 230 2.69 7.88 -2.57
N GLY A 231 3.60 8.87 -2.64
CA GLY A 231 3.97 9.53 -3.89
C GLY A 231 4.47 8.54 -4.95
N ILE A 232 5.33 7.61 -4.54
CA ILE A 232 5.87 6.58 -5.44
C ILE A 232 4.78 5.61 -5.89
N ILE A 233 3.91 5.16 -4.98
CA ILE A 233 2.82 4.23 -5.29
C ILE A 233 1.84 4.86 -6.29
N VAL A 234 1.45 6.12 -6.06
CA VAL A 234 0.52 6.84 -6.95
C VAL A 234 1.14 7.08 -8.32
N GLU A 235 2.42 7.44 -8.38
CA GLU A 235 3.14 7.61 -9.63
C GLU A 235 3.22 6.31 -10.42
N GLN A 236 3.52 5.18 -9.77
CA GLN A 236 3.56 3.87 -10.41
C GLN A 236 2.21 3.33 -10.85
N SER A 237 1.14 3.69 -10.15
CA SER A 237 -0.23 3.28 -10.54
C SER A 237 -0.67 3.91 -11.86
N GLY A 238 0.12 4.84 -12.41
CA GLY A 238 -0.21 5.61 -13.60
C GLY A 238 -1.28 6.68 -13.37
N GLU A 239 -1.79 6.79 -12.15
CA GLU A 239 -2.80 7.80 -11.78
C GLU A 239 -2.20 9.21 -11.76
N ALA A 240 -0.91 9.34 -11.38
CA ALA A 240 -0.18 10.59 -11.46
C ALA A 240 0.23 10.96 -12.90
N ALA A 241 0.28 9.97 -13.81
CA ALA A 241 0.67 10.18 -15.20
C ALA A 241 -0.47 10.69 -16.09
N VAL A 242 -1.69 10.79 -15.57
CA VAL A 242 -2.81 11.37 -16.31
C VAL A 242 -2.74 12.88 -16.15
N SER A 243 -2.34 13.56 -17.24
CA SER A 243 -2.27 15.02 -17.26
C SER A 243 -3.63 15.67 -16.93
N GLU A 244 -3.61 16.85 -16.34
CA GLU A 244 -4.85 17.58 -16.00
C GLU A 244 -5.80 17.76 -17.21
N PRO A 245 -5.32 18.06 -18.43
CA PRO A 245 -6.20 18.07 -19.62
C PRO A 245 -6.85 16.72 -19.91
N THR A 246 -6.12 15.61 -19.72
CA THR A 246 -6.68 14.26 -19.91
C THR A 246 -7.70 13.93 -18.81
N ARG A 247 -7.47 14.34 -17.57
CA ARG A 247 -8.41 14.18 -16.47
C ARG A 247 -9.74 14.90 -16.76
N ARG A 248 -9.66 16.20 -17.12
CA ARG A 248 -10.85 16.99 -17.50
C ARG A 248 -11.62 16.36 -18.65
N ARG A 249 -10.91 15.83 -19.64
CA ARG A 249 -11.51 15.13 -20.77
C ARG A 249 -12.29 13.88 -20.34
N ILE A 250 -11.74 13.08 -19.42
CA ILE A 250 -12.45 11.91 -18.87
C ILE A 250 -13.64 12.34 -18.00
N GLU A 251 -13.56 13.43 -17.25
CA GLU A 251 -14.66 13.99 -16.47
C GLU A 251 -15.80 14.50 -17.38
N GLN A 252 -15.46 15.14 -18.51
CA GLN A 252 -16.42 15.55 -19.54
C GLN A 252 -17.08 14.33 -20.20
N LEU A 253 -16.27 13.30 -20.52
CA LEU A 253 -16.77 12.04 -21.07
C LEU A 253 -17.70 11.34 -20.06
N GLU A 254 -17.43 11.41 -18.77
CA GLU A 254 -18.29 10.86 -17.72
C GLU A 254 -19.66 11.55 -17.70
N SER A 255 -19.67 12.87 -17.78
CA SER A 255 -20.92 13.65 -17.85
C SER A 255 -21.72 13.32 -19.11
N TRP A 256 -21.01 13.14 -20.23
CA TRP A 256 -21.66 12.72 -21.49
C TRP A 256 -22.24 11.30 -21.37
N VAL A 257 -21.49 10.35 -20.83
CA VAL A 257 -21.96 8.97 -20.60
C VAL A 257 -23.21 8.95 -19.73
N ASP A 258 -23.25 9.75 -18.66
CA ASP A 258 -24.41 9.82 -17.76
C ASP A 258 -25.67 10.37 -18.45
N ALA A 259 -25.49 11.24 -19.42
CA ALA A 259 -26.60 11.79 -20.21
C ALA A 259 -27.09 10.85 -21.32
N HIS A 260 -26.33 9.78 -21.69
CA HIS A 260 -26.62 8.90 -22.82
C HIS A 260 -26.63 7.41 -22.42
N LEU A 261 -26.93 7.11 -21.13
CA LEU A 261 -26.83 5.73 -20.59
C LEU A 261 -27.81 4.76 -21.30
N ASP A 262 -28.95 5.25 -21.78
CA ASP A 262 -29.97 4.51 -22.53
C ASP A 262 -29.57 4.15 -23.96
N GLU A 263 -28.57 4.84 -24.52
CA GLU A 263 -28.09 4.61 -25.87
C GLU A 263 -27.04 3.50 -25.98
N THR A 264 -26.79 3.01 -27.20
CA THR A 264 -25.68 2.09 -27.47
C THR A 264 -24.35 2.85 -27.43
N ILE A 265 -23.56 2.59 -26.37
CA ILE A 265 -22.22 3.19 -26.18
C ILE A 265 -21.19 2.16 -26.57
N THR A 266 -20.47 2.40 -27.68
CA THR A 266 -19.32 1.61 -28.16
C THR A 266 -18.01 2.30 -27.79
N LEU A 267 -16.90 1.55 -27.87
CA LEU A 267 -15.56 2.13 -27.66
C LEU A 267 -15.27 3.24 -28.67
N ASP A 268 -15.65 3.05 -29.92
CA ASP A 268 -15.43 4.05 -30.99
C ASP A 268 -16.21 5.35 -30.71
N ARG A 269 -17.43 5.23 -30.18
CA ARG A 269 -18.23 6.41 -29.80
C ARG A 269 -17.59 7.15 -28.61
N LEU A 270 -17.06 6.43 -27.63
CA LEU A 270 -16.31 7.04 -26.52
C LEU A 270 -15.03 7.71 -27.02
N CYS A 271 -14.35 7.12 -28.01
CA CYS A 271 -13.18 7.72 -28.65
C CYS A 271 -13.54 9.01 -29.38
N ALA A 272 -14.63 8.99 -30.16
CA ALA A 272 -15.09 10.16 -30.91
C ALA A 272 -15.46 11.32 -29.97
N VAL A 273 -16.23 11.05 -28.91
CA VAL A 273 -16.63 12.06 -27.92
C VAL A 273 -15.43 12.61 -27.14
N SER A 274 -14.50 11.74 -26.75
CA SER A 274 -13.31 12.17 -25.98
C SER A 274 -12.22 12.79 -26.84
N GLY A 275 -12.27 12.66 -28.17
CA GLY A 275 -11.21 13.11 -29.07
C GLY A 275 -9.89 12.35 -28.87
N THR A 276 -9.92 11.09 -28.41
CA THR A 276 -8.75 10.27 -28.12
C THR A 276 -8.82 8.91 -28.79
N GLY A 277 -7.66 8.39 -29.23
CA GLY A 277 -7.61 7.02 -29.77
C GLY A 277 -7.85 5.94 -28.68
N GLY A 278 -8.35 4.77 -29.11
CA GLY A 278 -8.80 3.69 -28.23
C GLY A 278 -7.76 3.24 -27.19
N ARG A 279 -6.49 3.11 -27.55
CA ARG A 279 -5.42 2.75 -26.58
C ARG A 279 -5.21 3.83 -25.52
N ALA A 280 -5.21 5.10 -25.91
CA ALA A 280 -5.06 6.22 -24.99
C ALA A 280 -6.25 6.32 -24.04
N LEU A 281 -7.48 6.15 -24.56
CA LEU A 281 -8.69 6.13 -23.77
C LEU A 281 -8.69 4.97 -22.77
N GLN A 282 -8.37 3.75 -23.21
CA GLN A 282 -8.28 2.58 -22.34
C GLN A 282 -7.26 2.81 -21.19
N LYS A 283 -6.07 3.33 -21.52
CA LYS A 283 -5.02 3.64 -20.52
C LYS A 283 -5.51 4.69 -19.51
N SER A 284 -6.16 5.76 -20.00
CA SER A 284 -6.63 6.86 -19.16
C SER A 284 -7.79 6.46 -18.25
N VAL A 285 -8.79 5.73 -18.78
CA VAL A 285 -9.92 5.23 -17.99
C VAL A 285 -9.44 4.17 -16.98
N MET A 286 -8.57 3.26 -17.38
CA MET A 286 -7.97 2.28 -16.47
C MET A 286 -7.20 2.98 -15.34
N ALA A 287 -6.40 4.01 -15.65
CA ALA A 287 -5.64 4.76 -14.66
C ALA A 287 -6.54 5.55 -13.70
N LEU A 288 -7.64 6.14 -14.20
CA LEU A 288 -8.53 7.01 -13.39
C LEU A 288 -9.69 6.27 -12.73
N ARG A 289 -10.16 5.15 -13.29
CA ARG A 289 -11.37 4.43 -12.82
C ARG A 289 -11.10 2.97 -12.47
N GLY A 290 -9.91 2.43 -12.79
CA GLY A 290 -9.53 1.04 -12.52
C GLY A 290 -10.30 -0.01 -13.31
N GLN A 291 -10.92 0.39 -14.42
CA GLN A 291 -11.79 -0.44 -15.26
C GLN A 291 -11.53 -0.14 -16.74
N SER A 292 -11.87 -1.06 -17.63
CA SER A 292 -11.91 -0.74 -19.06
C SER A 292 -13.07 0.25 -19.36
N PRO A 293 -13.02 0.98 -20.48
CA PRO A 293 -14.06 1.95 -20.81
C PRO A 293 -15.47 1.36 -20.82
N LEU A 294 -15.67 0.16 -21.36
CA LEU A 294 -17.00 -0.46 -21.42
C LEU A 294 -17.45 -1.03 -20.07
N GLU A 295 -16.54 -1.57 -19.25
CA GLU A 295 -16.86 -1.97 -17.87
C GLU A 295 -17.26 -0.76 -17.04
N TRP A 296 -16.58 0.37 -17.24
CA TRP A 296 -16.90 1.62 -16.58
C TRP A 296 -18.29 2.14 -16.98
N VAL A 297 -18.65 2.13 -18.27
CA VAL A 297 -20.02 2.46 -18.73
C VAL A 297 -21.06 1.55 -18.07
N ASN A 298 -20.81 0.24 -18.03
CA ASN A 298 -21.73 -0.71 -17.40
C ASN A 298 -21.89 -0.46 -15.90
N ALA A 299 -20.80 -0.10 -15.19
CA ALA A 299 -20.87 0.29 -13.78
C ALA A 299 -21.72 1.56 -13.58
N ARG A 300 -21.64 2.56 -14.49
CA ARG A 300 -22.50 3.76 -14.48
C ARG A 300 -23.97 3.40 -14.68
N ARG A 301 -24.28 2.50 -15.62
CA ARG A 301 -25.64 1.99 -15.86
C ARG A 301 -26.23 1.31 -14.61
N LEU A 302 -25.44 0.45 -13.96
CA LEU A 302 -25.85 -0.20 -12.71
C LEU A 302 -26.10 0.82 -11.59
N ALA A 303 -25.28 1.84 -11.49
CA ALA A 303 -25.46 2.92 -10.51
C ALA A 303 -26.72 3.74 -10.77
N ALA A 304 -26.99 4.07 -12.02
CA ALA A 304 -28.21 4.76 -12.42
C ALA A 304 -29.47 3.93 -12.15
N ALA A 305 -29.44 2.62 -12.46
CA ALA A 305 -30.53 1.70 -12.15
C ALA A 305 -30.78 1.63 -10.63
N ARG A 306 -29.71 1.53 -9.82
CA ARG A 306 -29.83 1.55 -8.35
C ARG A 306 -30.46 2.85 -7.84
N ALA A 307 -30.03 3.98 -8.35
CA ALA A 307 -30.57 5.28 -7.97
C ALA A 307 -32.07 5.39 -8.27
N ARG A 308 -32.54 4.84 -9.40
CA ARG A 308 -33.96 4.79 -9.77
C ARG A 308 -34.74 3.82 -8.87
N LEU A 309 -34.20 2.63 -8.57
CA LEU A 309 -34.82 1.65 -7.66
C LEU A 309 -34.98 2.22 -6.24
N LEU A 310 -34.01 2.99 -5.75
CA LEU A 310 -34.03 3.60 -4.41
C LEU A 310 -35.04 4.77 -4.31
N LYS A 311 -35.41 5.43 -5.40
CA LYS A 311 -36.44 6.47 -5.42
C LYS A 311 -37.85 5.91 -5.17
N GLY A 312 -38.04 4.58 -5.25
CA GLY A 312 -39.31 3.94 -4.95
C GLY A 312 -40.31 3.89 -6.10
N PRO A 313 -41.59 3.57 -5.84
CA PRO A 313 -42.54 3.15 -6.86
C PRO A 313 -43.03 4.32 -7.69
N GLY A 314 -42.44 4.48 -8.87
CA GLY A 314 -43.10 5.17 -10.00
C GLY A 314 -43.91 4.23 -10.90
N GLY A 315 -44.32 3.04 -10.42
CA GLY A 315 -45.06 2.05 -11.21
C GLY A 315 -44.21 1.22 -12.20
N ASN A 316 -42.95 1.54 -12.40
CA ASN A 316 -42.12 0.88 -13.40
C ASN A 316 -41.60 -0.48 -12.91
N ALA A 317 -41.74 -1.51 -13.77
CA ALA A 317 -41.14 -2.80 -13.55
C ALA A 317 -39.58 -2.67 -13.50
N ILE A 318 -38.90 -3.54 -12.74
CA ILE A 318 -37.43 -3.57 -12.67
C ILE A 318 -36.80 -3.67 -14.06
N SER A 319 -37.46 -4.41 -14.99
CA SER A 319 -37.05 -4.52 -16.38
C SER A 319 -37.05 -3.18 -17.12
N ASN A 320 -38.06 -2.35 -16.90
CA ASN A 320 -38.12 -1.03 -17.53
C ASN A 320 -37.04 -0.11 -17.00
N ILE A 321 -36.79 -0.12 -15.67
CA ILE A 321 -35.71 0.65 -15.07
C ILE A 321 -34.34 0.24 -15.65
N ALA A 322 -34.13 -1.08 -15.85
CA ALA A 322 -32.90 -1.56 -16.47
C ALA A 322 -32.74 -1.11 -17.91
N LEU A 323 -33.84 -1.24 -18.74
CA LEU A 323 -33.86 -0.80 -20.12
C LEU A 323 -33.64 0.71 -20.27
N ASP A 324 -34.30 1.52 -19.44
CA ASP A 324 -34.10 2.98 -19.36
C ASP A 324 -32.70 3.41 -18.99
N CYS A 325 -31.89 2.48 -18.42
CA CYS A 325 -30.48 2.67 -18.15
C CYS A 325 -29.57 1.99 -19.19
N GLY A 326 -30.11 1.57 -20.36
CA GLY A 326 -29.37 0.93 -21.43
C GLY A 326 -28.91 -0.50 -21.14
N ILE A 327 -29.49 -1.18 -20.14
CA ILE A 327 -29.19 -2.57 -19.80
C ILE A 327 -30.18 -3.48 -20.52
N THR A 328 -29.78 -4.01 -21.68
CA THR A 328 -30.65 -4.82 -22.54
C THR A 328 -30.71 -6.31 -22.11
N HIS A 329 -29.72 -6.82 -21.42
CA HIS A 329 -29.65 -8.21 -20.99
C HIS A 329 -30.09 -8.40 -19.53
N LEU A 330 -31.40 -8.51 -19.29
CA LEU A 330 -32.00 -8.59 -17.95
C LEU A 330 -31.50 -9.77 -17.09
N GLY A 331 -31.22 -10.93 -17.72
CA GLY A 331 -30.66 -12.06 -17.01
C GLY A 331 -29.26 -11.79 -16.43
N ARG A 332 -28.41 -11.06 -17.17
CA ARG A 332 -27.09 -10.65 -16.70
C ARG A 332 -27.17 -9.47 -15.73
N PHE A 333 -28.19 -8.63 -15.85
CA PHE A 333 -28.41 -7.48 -14.97
C PHE A 333 -28.51 -7.89 -13.51
N SER A 334 -29.37 -8.85 -13.18
CA SER A 334 -29.56 -9.29 -11.79
C SER A 334 -28.30 -9.85 -11.17
N ALA A 335 -27.52 -10.62 -11.94
CA ALA A 335 -26.23 -11.16 -11.49
C ALA A 335 -25.18 -10.05 -11.29
N ALA A 336 -25.04 -9.13 -12.25
CA ALA A 336 -24.12 -8.00 -12.18
C ALA A 336 -24.48 -7.04 -11.04
N TYR A 337 -25.75 -6.79 -10.82
CA TYR A 337 -26.26 -5.96 -9.74
C TYR A 337 -25.94 -6.58 -8.38
N ARG A 338 -26.22 -7.88 -8.22
CA ARG A 338 -25.89 -8.60 -6.99
C ARG A 338 -24.37 -8.63 -6.72
N GLN A 339 -23.58 -8.81 -7.76
CA GLN A 339 -22.11 -8.74 -7.62
C GLN A 339 -21.63 -7.34 -7.19
N ALA A 340 -22.26 -6.28 -7.73
CA ALA A 340 -21.88 -4.90 -7.42
C ALA A 340 -22.35 -4.42 -6.05
N TYR A 341 -23.54 -4.85 -5.59
CA TYR A 341 -24.21 -4.28 -4.41
C TYR A 341 -24.56 -5.29 -3.32
N GLY A 342 -24.27 -6.58 -3.51
CA GLY A 342 -24.54 -7.64 -2.51
C GLY A 342 -26.00 -8.08 -2.40
N GLU A 343 -26.93 -7.42 -3.13
CA GLU A 343 -28.37 -7.68 -3.10
C GLU A 343 -28.98 -7.72 -4.50
N LEU A 344 -30.16 -8.30 -4.63
CA LEU A 344 -30.90 -8.29 -5.91
C LEU A 344 -31.61 -6.95 -6.13
N PRO A 345 -31.85 -6.53 -7.40
CA PRO A 345 -32.65 -5.33 -7.72
C PRO A 345 -34.03 -5.32 -7.07
N SER A 346 -34.67 -6.50 -6.97
CA SER A 346 -35.97 -6.68 -6.31
C SER A 346 -35.91 -6.38 -4.81
N ALA A 347 -34.84 -6.76 -4.14
CA ALA A 347 -34.64 -6.46 -2.72
C ALA A 347 -34.46 -4.96 -2.48
N THR A 348 -33.66 -4.28 -3.30
CA THR A 348 -33.51 -2.82 -3.24
C THR A 348 -34.86 -2.11 -3.42
N LEU A 349 -35.65 -2.52 -4.41
CA LEU A 349 -36.98 -1.93 -4.67
C LEU A 349 -37.97 -2.21 -3.53
N ALA A 350 -37.99 -3.43 -2.98
CA ALA A 350 -38.85 -3.79 -1.85
C ALA A 350 -38.51 -2.94 -0.60
N ALA A 351 -37.21 -2.77 -0.30
CA ALA A 351 -36.76 -1.92 0.80
C ALA A 351 -37.14 -0.43 0.59
N ALA A 352 -37.09 0.07 -0.63
CA ALA A 352 -37.53 1.43 -0.97
C ALA A 352 -39.03 1.62 -0.76
N ARG A 353 -39.85 0.64 -1.20
CA ARG A 353 -41.31 0.64 -0.98
C ARG A 353 -41.68 0.67 0.50
N SER A 354 -41.05 -0.16 1.31
CA SER A 354 -41.29 -0.21 2.75
C SER A 354 -40.99 1.10 3.47
N ARG A 355 -40.03 1.89 3.00
CA ARG A 355 -39.71 3.23 3.54
C ARG A 355 -40.78 4.29 3.17
N THR A 356 -41.35 4.21 1.98
CA THR A 356 -42.36 5.15 1.53
C THR A 356 -43.69 4.97 2.26
N PHE A 357 -44.04 3.74 2.68
CA PHE A 357 -45.26 3.45 3.44
C PHE A 357 -45.16 3.80 4.95
N ARG A 358 -43.96 4.13 5.45
CA ARG A 358 -43.74 4.51 6.86
C ARG A 358 -43.66 6.04 7.09
N ARG A 359 -43.83 6.83 6.06
CA ARG A 359 -43.95 8.28 6.12
C ARG A 359 -45.40 8.70 5.83
#